data_258f00c6dc7c978da93a7ae00066a40e
#
_entry.id   258f00c6dc7c978da93a7ae00066a40e
#
_cell.length_a   1.000
_cell.length_b   1.000
_cell.length_c   1.000
_cell.angle_alpha   90.00
_cell.angle_beta   90.00
_cell.angle_gamma   90.00
#
_symmetry.space_group_name_H-M   'P 1'
#
loop_
_entity.id
_entity.type
_entity.pdbx_description
1 polymer ?
#
loop_
_entity_poly.entity_id
_entity_poly.type
_entity_poly.pdbx_seq_one_letter_code
_entity_poly.pdbx_strand_id
1 'polypeptide(L)'
;PFKRDVVKEYVDAFRAENLDVMLYYSILDTHAHLRPGWIVPEHKDMVKNQLRELLTNYGKISVIIIDGWDAPWSRISYDQIPFEEIYTLIKSIQPDCLVMDLNSAKYPADALFYTDIKSYEQGAGQHIDKESNALPALSCLPIQKTWFWKSYFPQTPVKDAEMLVKDNIVPMGKAYCNFILNVAPNRDGLMDDNALKALTQIGKIWAKTEPGAAGEA
;
A
#
# COMPACT_ATOMS: atom_id res chain seq x y z
N PRO A 1 -15.50 -8.56 18.77
CA PRO A 1 -15.21 -7.33 18.04
C PRO A 1 -14.43 -6.37 18.94
N PHE A 2 -13.47 -5.68 18.37
CA PHE A 2 -12.57 -4.76 19.09
C PHE A 2 -13.29 -3.52 19.67
N LYS A 3 -14.44 -3.16 19.11
CA LYS A 3 -15.32 -2.05 19.55
C LYS A 3 -14.68 -0.64 19.54
N ARG A 4 -13.64 -0.43 18.75
CA ARG A 4 -13.01 0.87 18.51
C ARG A 4 -12.89 1.09 17.01
N ASP A 5 -12.85 2.35 16.58
CA ASP A 5 -12.64 2.75 15.20
C ASP A 5 -11.13 2.82 14.91
N VAL A 6 -10.56 1.69 14.49
CA VAL A 6 -9.13 1.56 14.21
C VAL A 6 -8.69 2.44 13.04
N VAL A 7 -9.55 2.63 12.05
CA VAL A 7 -9.25 3.50 10.90
C VAL A 7 -9.13 4.95 11.35
N LYS A 8 -10.06 5.39 12.21
CA LYS A 8 -9.99 6.74 12.78
C LYS A 8 -8.72 6.96 13.58
N GLU A 9 -8.36 6.01 14.44
CA GLU A 9 -7.15 6.09 15.26
C GLU A 9 -5.87 6.17 14.39
N TYR A 10 -5.80 5.37 13.33
CA TYR A 10 -4.72 5.43 12.37
C TYR A 10 -4.64 6.79 11.67
N VAL A 11 -5.77 7.26 11.13
CA VAL A 11 -5.84 8.54 10.42
C VAL A 11 -5.45 9.71 11.32
N ASP A 12 -5.99 9.75 12.54
CA ASP A 12 -5.69 10.81 13.51
C ASP A 12 -4.20 10.82 13.89
N ALA A 13 -3.61 9.65 14.12
CA ALA A 13 -2.19 9.53 14.47
C ALA A 13 -1.27 10.00 13.32
N PHE A 14 -1.55 9.62 12.07
CA PHE A 14 -0.75 10.03 10.92
C PHE A 14 -0.83 11.55 10.70
N ARG A 15 -2.02 12.14 10.79
CA ARG A 15 -2.20 13.59 10.64
C ARG A 15 -1.56 14.39 11.74
N ALA A 16 -1.53 13.88 12.97
CA ALA A 16 -0.86 14.54 14.08
C ALA A 16 0.66 14.69 13.83
N GLU A 17 1.23 13.81 13.01
CA GLU A 17 2.64 13.84 12.58
C GLU A 17 2.85 14.48 11.20
N ASN A 18 1.84 15.17 10.64
CA ASN A 18 1.86 15.75 9.29
C ASN A 18 2.13 14.73 8.18
N LEU A 19 1.70 13.50 8.37
CA LEU A 19 1.84 12.44 7.37
C LEU A 19 0.55 12.31 6.54
N ASP A 20 0.72 12.05 5.25
CA ASP A 20 -0.38 11.73 4.36
C ASP A 20 -0.99 10.37 4.69
N VAL A 21 -2.31 10.28 4.56
CA VAL A 21 -3.05 9.05 4.81
C VAL A 21 -3.21 8.26 3.53
N MET A 22 -2.66 7.05 3.53
CA MET A 22 -2.82 6.06 2.47
C MET A 22 -3.53 4.83 3.05
N LEU A 23 -4.48 4.27 2.31
CA LEU A 23 -5.19 3.07 2.74
C LEU A 23 -4.96 1.94 1.73
N TYR A 24 -4.70 0.75 2.27
CA TYR A 24 -4.70 -0.50 1.50
C TYR A 24 -6.06 -1.17 1.69
N TYR A 25 -6.70 -1.50 0.58
CA TYR A 25 -8.00 -2.15 0.54
C TYR A 25 -7.90 -3.46 -0.26
N SER A 26 -8.23 -4.58 0.36
CA SER A 26 -8.36 -5.86 -0.34
C SER A 26 -9.80 -6.10 -0.77
N ILE A 27 -10.02 -6.40 -2.05
CA ILE A 27 -11.34 -6.83 -2.53
C ILE A 27 -11.68 -8.27 -2.10
N LEU A 28 -10.68 -9.09 -1.74
CA LEU A 28 -10.92 -10.40 -1.17
C LEU A 28 -11.36 -10.24 0.29
N ASP A 29 -12.58 -10.64 0.59
CA ASP A 29 -13.13 -10.65 1.95
C ASP A 29 -13.77 -12.01 2.23
N THR A 30 -13.01 -12.90 2.84
CA THR A 30 -13.50 -14.24 3.18
C THR A 30 -14.52 -14.24 4.31
N HIS A 31 -14.55 -13.20 5.15
CA HIS A 31 -15.57 -13.05 6.19
C HIS A 31 -16.94 -12.73 5.59
N ALA A 32 -16.99 -11.84 4.60
CA ALA A 32 -18.18 -11.51 3.84
C ALA A 32 -18.47 -12.51 2.70
N HIS A 33 -17.73 -13.63 2.63
CA HIS A 33 -17.82 -14.64 1.57
C HIS A 33 -17.46 -14.13 0.17
N LEU A 34 -16.86 -12.95 0.02
CA LEU A 34 -16.31 -12.47 -1.23
C LEU A 34 -15.00 -13.22 -1.50
N ARG A 35 -15.08 -14.27 -2.30
CA ARG A 35 -13.97 -15.19 -2.61
C ARG A 35 -14.19 -15.88 -3.95
N PRO A 36 -13.16 -16.45 -4.57
CA PRO A 36 -13.29 -17.16 -5.85
C PRO A 36 -14.44 -18.16 -5.88
N GLY A 37 -15.24 -18.11 -6.94
CA GLY A 37 -16.39 -19.00 -7.14
C GLY A 37 -17.64 -18.65 -6.33
N TRP A 38 -17.63 -17.59 -5.53
CA TRP A 38 -18.75 -17.18 -4.68
C TRP A 38 -19.07 -15.69 -4.81
N ILE A 39 -18.74 -15.07 -5.94
CA ILE A 39 -18.98 -13.64 -6.15
C ILE A 39 -20.39 -13.45 -6.68
N VAL A 40 -21.14 -12.62 -5.96
CA VAL A 40 -22.51 -12.22 -6.29
C VAL A 40 -22.59 -10.70 -6.46
N PRO A 41 -23.61 -10.14 -7.12
CA PRO A 41 -23.72 -8.69 -7.34
C PRO A 41 -23.63 -7.85 -6.07
N GLU A 42 -24.17 -8.35 -4.97
CA GLU A 42 -24.17 -7.69 -3.66
C GLU A 42 -22.75 -7.46 -3.12
N HIS A 43 -21.79 -8.29 -3.50
CA HIS A 43 -20.37 -8.08 -3.14
C HIS A 43 -19.79 -6.82 -3.77
N LYS A 44 -20.17 -6.49 -5.01
CA LYS A 44 -19.77 -5.24 -5.66
C LYS A 44 -20.33 -4.03 -4.91
N ASP A 45 -21.57 -4.09 -4.50
CA ASP A 45 -22.21 -3.03 -3.71
C ASP A 45 -21.57 -2.91 -2.32
N MET A 46 -21.22 -4.03 -1.69
CA MET A 46 -20.47 -4.04 -0.43
C MET A 46 -19.12 -3.33 -0.56
N VAL A 47 -18.31 -3.67 -1.57
CA VAL A 47 -17.02 -3.02 -1.85
C VAL A 47 -17.21 -1.52 -2.03
N LYS A 48 -18.18 -1.11 -2.85
CA LYS A 48 -18.49 0.32 -3.08
C LYS A 48 -18.91 1.03 -1.80
N ASN A 49 -19.70 0.40 -0.94
CA ASN A 49 -20.15 0.99 0.32
C ASN A 49 -19.02 1.12 1.33
N GLN A 50 -18.15 0.13 1.45
CA GLN A 50 -16.96 0.21 2.30
C GLN A 50 -16.01 1.33 1.84
N LEU A 51 -15.78 1.47 0.54
CA LEU A 51 -14.97 2.57 0.00
C LEU A 51 -15.63 3.94 0.22
N ARG A 52 -16.97 4.06 0.07
CA ARG A 52 -17.67 5.30 0.44
C ARG A 52 -17.46 5.65 1.91
N GLU A 53 -17.61 4.69 2.80
CA GLU A 53 -17.39 4.88 4.23
C GLU A 53 -15.97 5.41 4.51
N LEU A 54 -14.94 4.78 3.93
CA LEU A 54 -13.55 5.21 4.08
C LEU A 54 -13.30 6.62 3.56
N LEU A 55 -13.92 6.99 2.43
CA LEU A 55 -13.71 8.28 1.78
C LEU A 55 -14.57 9.42 2.34
N THR A 56 -15.63 9.12 3.11
CA THR A 56 -16.53 10.16 3.66
C THR A 56 -16.34 10.40 5.14
N ASN A 57 -15.91 9.40 5.92
CA ASN A 57 -15.88 9.48 7.37
C ASN A 57 -14.54 9.92 7.95
N TYR A 58 -13.47 9.84 7.17
CA TYR A 58 -12.10 10.03 7.67
C TYR A 58 -11.35 11.23 7.06
N GLY A 59 -12.06 12.13 6.38
CA GLY A 59 -11.48 13.30 5.73
C GLY A 59 -10.62 12.93 4.51
N LYS A 60 -9.62 13.76 4.18
CA LYS A 60 -8.78 13.56 2.98
C LYS A 60 -7.99 12.25 3.06
N ILE A 61 -8.11 11.42 2.04
CA ILE A 61 -7.30 10.22 1.80
C ILE A 61 -6.45 10.48 0.56
N SER A 62 -5.14 10.41 0.71
CA SER A 62 -4.23 10.74 -0.39
C SER A 62 -4.14 9.63 -1.43
N VAL A 63 -4.18 8.36 -0.99
CA VAL A 63 -4.08 7.19 -1.88
C VAL A 63 -4.95 6.05 -1.37
N ILE A 64 -5.65 5.38 -2.28
CA ILE A 64 -6.23 4.05 -2.06
C ILE A 64 -5.46 3.04 -2.93
N ILE A 65 -4.80 2.10 -2.28
CA ILE A 65 -4.17 0.95 -2.92
C ILE A 65 -5.15 -0.21 -2.85
N ILE A 66 -5.55 -0.73 -4.00
CA ILE A 66 -6.52 -1.83 -4.07
C ILE A 66 -5.79 -3.10 -4.52
N ASP A 67 -6.04 -4.19 -3.83
CA ASP A 67 -5.43 -5.49 -4.11
C ASP A 67 -6.50 -6.58 -4.27
N GLY A 68 -6.16 -7.61 -5.03
CA GLY A 68 -6.96 -8.82 -5.16
C GLY A 68 -7.47 -9.13 -6.55
N TRP A 69 -7.38 -8.23 -7.54
CA TRP A 69 -7.71 -8.58 -8.92
C TRP A 69 -6.64 -9.49 -9.54
N ASP A 70 -7.10 -10.52 -10.23
CA ASP A 70 -6.27 -11.48 -10.98
C ASP A 70 -5.04 -12.03 -10.22
N ALA A 71 -4.97 -11.77 -8.93
CA ALA A 71 -3.92 -12.34 -8.11
C ALA A 71 -4.12 -13.86 -7.98
N PRO A 72 -3.03 -14.65 -7.99
CA PRO A 72 -3.13 -16.12 -7.93
C PRO A 72 -3.88 -16.65 -6.69
N TRP A 73 -3.87 -15.87 -5.62
CA TRP A 73 -4.51 -16.23 -4.35
C TRP A 73 -5.97 -15.79 -4.26
N SER A 74 -6.38 -14.72 -4.96
CA SER A 74 -7.75 -14.21 -4.94
C SER A 74 -8.60 -14.69 -6.11
N ARG A 75 -8.04 -14.72 -7.31
CA ARG A 75 -8.70 -15.10 -8.57
C ARG A 75 -10.04 -14.38 -8.80
N ILE A 76 -10.15 -13.12 -8.35
CA ILE A 76 -11.29 -12.25 -8.61
C ILE A 76 -11.00 -11.50 -9.91
N SER A 77 -11.88 -11.60 -10.90
CA SER A 77 -11.67 -10.95 -12.19
C SER A 77 -12.20 -9.52 -12.21
N TYR A 78 -11.66 -8.70 -13.11
CA TYR A 78 -12.16 -7.36 -13.39
C TYR A 78 -13.58 -7.35 -13.98
N ASP A 79 -14.04 -8.45 -14.57
CA ASP A 79 -15.42 -8.60 -15.02
C ASP A 79 -16.41 -8.72 -13.86
N GLN A 80 -15.98 -9.33 -12.76
CA GLN A 80 -16.81 -9.54 -11.58
C GLN A 80 -16.90 -8.30 -10.70
N ILE A 81 -15.78 -7.61 -10.51
CA ILE A 81 -15.70 -6.32 -9.80
C ILE A 81 -14.90 -5.35 -10.68
N PRO A 82 -15.55 -4.55 -11.54
CA PRO A 82 -14.85 -3.69 -12.49
C PRO A 82 -14.03 -2.60 -11.82
N PHE A 83 -12.74 -2.53 -12.13
CA PHE A 83 -11.85 -1.48 -11.61
C PHE A 83 -12.35 -0.08 -11.95
N GLU A 84 -12.81 0.14 -13.18
CA GLU A 84 -13.28 1.45 -13.64
C GLU A 84 -14.47 1.97 -12.84
N GLU A 85 -15.38 1.09 -12.40
CA GLU A 85 -16.49 1.47 -11.53
C GLU A 85 -15.99 1.92 -10.14
N ILE A 86 -14.99 1.22 -9.60
CA ILE A 86 -14.38 1.55 -8.32
C ILE A 86 -13.57 2.85 -8.43
N TYR A 87 -12.77 2.98 -9.48
CA TYR A 87 -12.01 4.19 -9.77
C TYR A 87 -12.93 5.42 -9.89
N THR A 88 -13.99 5.32 -10.68
CA THR A 88 -14.96 6.40 -10.88
C THR A 88 -15.65 6.78 -9.56
N LEU A 89 -16.00 5.79 -8.74
CA LEU A 89 -16.58 6.04 -7.43
C LEU A 89 -15.63 6.84 -6.54
N ILE A 90 -14.37 6.41 -6.42
CA ILE A 90 -13.38 7.09 -5.59
C ILE A 90 -13.19 8.53 -6.05
N LYS A 91 -12.98 8.73 -7.36
CA LYS A 91 -12.80 10.06 -7.95
C LYS A 91 -14.04 10.96 -7.80
N SER A 92 -15.23 10.40 -7.77
CA SER A 92 -16.47 11.18 -7.56
C SER A 92 -16.60 11.72 -6.13
N ILE A 93 -15.97 11.06 -5.14
CA ILE A 93 -16.02 11.45 -3.73
C ILE A 93 -14.81 12.32 -3.37
N GLN A 94 -13.62 11.89 -3.75
CA GLN A 94 -12.37 12.61 -3.54
C GLN A 94 -11.56 12.66 -4.86
N PRO A 95 -11.73 13.70 -5.69
CA PRO A 95 -11.08 13.79 -7.00
C PRO A 95 -9.55 13.71 -6.94
N ASP A 96 -8.95 14.22 -5.88
CA ASP A 96 -7.49 14.25 -5.67
C ASP A 96 -6.93 12.94 -5.08
N CYS A 97 -7.79 12.04 -4.64
CA CYS A 97 -7.33 10.73 -4.13
C CYS A 97 -6.74 9.90 -5.27
N LEU A 98 -5.48 9.51 -5.16
CA LEU A 98 -4.84 8.64 -6.13
C LEU A 98 -5.34 7.19 -5.93
N VAL A 99 -5.61 6.52 -7.03
CA VAL A 99 -6.12 5.15 -7.04
C VAL A 99 -5.12 4.24 -7.74
N MET A 100 -4.74 3.16 -7.06
CA MET A 100 -3.79 2.19 -7.54
C MET A 100 -4.37 0.78 -7.46
N ASP A 101 -4.26 0.02 -8.55
CA ASP A 101 -4.39 -1.43 -8.53
C ASP A 101 -3.01 -2.05 -8.27
N LEU A 102 -2.85 -2.79 -7.19
CA LEU A 102 -1.57 -3.40 -6.81
C LEU A 102 -1.11 -4.44 -7.85
N ASN A 103 -2.03 -5.03 -8.62
CA ASN A 103 -1.74 -6.03 -9.63
C ASN A 103 -1.52 -5.44 -11.04
N SER A 104 -1.48 -4.12 -11.18
CA SER A 104 -1.31 -3.42 -12.47
C SER A 104 0.15 -3.40 -12.98
N ALA A 105 0.93 -4.44 -12.76
CA ALA A 105 2.33 -4.53 -13.19
C ALA A 105 2.52 -4.42 -14.71
N LYS A 106 1.51 -4.80 -15.49
CA LYS A 106 1.53 -4.71 -16.96
C LYS A 106 1.20 -3.32 -17.50
N TYR A 107 0.67 -2.43 -16.66
CA TYR A 107 0.41 -1.05 -17.05
C TYR A 107 1.71 -0.34 -17.44
N PRO A 108 1.75 0.51 -18.49
CA PRO A 108 0.64 0.82 -19.40
C PRO A 108 0.57 -0.06 -20.65
N ALA A 109 1.54 -0.94 -20.90
CA ALA A 109 1.68 -1.62 -22.21
C ALA A 109 0.48 -2.54 -22.52
N ASP A 110 0.05 -3.33 -21.52
CA ASP A 110 -1.06 -4.27 -21.64
C ASP A 110 -2.18 -3.93 -20.64
N ALA A 111 -2.36 -2.64 -20.35
CA ALA A 111 -3.36 -2.18 -19.40
C ALA A 111 -4.77 -2.38 -19.94
N LEU A 112 -5.61 -3.00 -19.13
CA LEU A 112 -7.05 -3.11 -19.39
C LEU A 112 -7.80 -1.82 -19.01
N PHE A 113 -7.20 -0.96 -18.22
CA PHE A 113 -7.77 0.26 -17.66
C PHE A 113 -6.64 1.22 -17.23
N TYR A 114 -7.02 2.48 -16.97
CA TYR A 114 -6.13 3.47 -16.41
C TYR A 114 -6.00 3.30 -14.88
N THR A 115 -4.77 3.45 -14.37
CA THR A 115 -4.46 3.58 -12.94
C THR A 115 -3.55 4.79 -12.72
N ASP A 116 -3.73 5.52 -11.62
CA ASP A 116 -2.93 6.72 -11.34
C ASP A 116 -1.46 6.38 -11.03
N ILE A 117 -1.22 5.19 -10.49
CA ILE A 117 0.11 4.77 -10.02
C ILE A 117 0.40 3.36 -10.54
N LYS A 118 1.59 3.18 -11.12
CA LYS A 118 2.08 1.87 -11.55
C LYS A 118 2.61 1.07 -10.36
N SER A 119 2.28 -0.23 -10.31
CA SER A 119 2.72 -1.13 -9.26
C SER A 119 4.03 -1.85 -9.58
N TYR A 120 4.92 -1.94 -8.58
CA TYR A 120 6.13 -2.76 -8.59
C TYR A 120 6.29 -3.50 -7.26
N GLU A 121 5.52 -4.56 -7.06
CA GLU A 121 5.67 -5.40 -5.88
C GLU A 121 6.91 -6.28 -5.99
N GLN A 122 7.99 -5.93 -5.27
CA GLN A 122 9.25 -6.68 -5.35
C GLN A 122 9.13 -8.11 -4.85
N GLY A 123 8.27 -8.35 -3.86
CA GLY A 123 7.98 -9.69 -3.35
C GLY A 123 7.31 -10.61 -4.37
N ALA A 124 6.64 -10.05 -5.37
CA ALA A 124 6.05 -10.76 -6.50
C ALA A 124 6.98 -10.80 -7.73
N GLY A 125 8.25 -10.38 -7.58
CA GLY A 125 9.22 -10.37 -8.67
C GLY A 125 9.07 -9.20 -9.65
N GLN A 126 8.33 -8.16 -9.27
CA GLN A 126 8.17 -6.97 -10.09
C GLN A 126 9.25 -5.95 -9.71
N HIS A 127 10.11 -5.62 -10.67
CA HIS A 127 11.21 -4.68 -10.45
C HIS A 127 11.09 -3.49 -11.41
N ILE A 128 11.27 -2.30 -10.85
CA ILE A 128 11.30 -1.08 -11.64
C ILE A 128 12.64 -0.97 -12.36
N ASP A 129 12.59 -0.58 -13.63
CA ASP A 129 13.75 -0.05 -14.33
C ASP A 129 13.92 1.41 -13.91
N LYS A 130 14.88 1.65 -13.02
CA LYS A 130 15.12 2.95 -12.41
C LYS A 130 15.66 4.00 -13.38
N GLU A 131 16.22 3.57 -14.52
CA GLU A 131 16.80 4.47 -15.52
C GLU A 131 15.76 4.93 -16.55
N SER A 132 14.78 4.07 -16.85
CA SER A 132 13.79 4.35 -17.90
C SER A 132 12.38 4.65 -17.39
N ASN A 133 12.08 4.46 -16.09
CA ASN A 133 10.75 4.72 -15.59
C ASN A 133 10.43 6.23 -15.63
N ALA A 134 9.33 6.58 -16.29
CA ALA A 134 8.81 7.94 -16.39
C ALA A 134 7.37 8.09 -15.87
N LEU A 135 6.81 7.03 -15.29
CA LEU A 135 5.45 7.02 -14.75
C LEU A 135 5.46 7.12 -13.24
N PRO A 136 4.49 7.80 -12.64
CA PRO A 136 4.27 7.71 -11.21
C PRO A 136 4.14 6.24 -10.80
N ALA A 137 4.95 5.82 -9.86
CA ALA A 137 5.03 4.42 -9.46
C ALA A 137 5.14 4.25 -7.95
N LEU A 138 4.83 3.04 -7.51
CA LEU A 138 5.01 2.59 -6.14
C LEU A 138 5.68 1.23 -6.15
N SER A 139 6.73 1.10 -5.35
CA SER A 139 7.38 -0.18 -5.10
C SER A 139 7.23 -0.55 -3.63
N CYS A 140 7.10 -1.82 -3.32
CA CYS A 140 6.95 -2.25 -1.94
C CYS A 140 7.67 -3.57 -1.64
N LEU A 141 8.09 -3.71 -0.40
CA LEU A 141 8.59 -4.97 0.15
C LEU A 141 8.48 -4.99 1.69
N PRO A 142 8.44 -6.16 2.33
CA PRO A 142 8.46 -6.24 3.78
C PRO A 142 9.89 -6.11 4.33
N ILE A 143 10.02 -5.47 5.51
CA ILE A 143 11.31 -5.33 6.21
C ILE A 143 11.88 -6.67 6.65
N GLN A 144 11.00 -7.66 6.87
CA GLN A 144 11.35 -9.04 7.20
C GLN A 144 10.93 -10.00 6.08
N LYS A 145 10.76 -11.28 6.37
CA LYS A 145 10.55 -12.30 5.34
C LYS A 145 9.16 -12.27 4.71
N THR A 146 8.13 -11.86 5.45
CA THR A 146 6.72 -11.89 5.01
C THR A 146 5.99 -10.60 5.36
N TRP A 147 4.81 -10.38 4.73
CA TRP A 147 3.96 -9.22 4.96
C TRP A 147 3.33 -9.19 6.36
N PHE A 148 3.03 -10.35 6.93
CA PHE A 148 2.34 -10.48 8.22
C PHE A 148 3.31 -10.95 9.30
N TRP A 149 3.12 -10.41 10.52
CA TRP A 149 3.92 -10.73 11.68
C TRP A 149 3.93 -12.24 12.01
N LYS A 150 5.05 -12.71 12.47
CA LYS A 150 5.25 -14.07 12.96
C LYS A 150 5.91 -14.05 14.34
N SER A 151 5.57 -15.00 15.21
CA SER A 151 6.09 -15.07 16.59
C SER A 151 7.62 -15.12 16.69
N TYR A 152 8.30 -15.52 15.65
CA TYR A 152 9.76 -15.55 15.59
C TYR A 152 10.42 -14.25 15.07
N PHE A 153 9.62 -13.25 14.63
CA PHE A 153 10.14 -12.00 14.07
C PHE A 153 11.03 -11.20 15.02
N PRO A 154 10.76 -11.14 16.35
CA PRO A 154 11.66 -10.44 17.27
C PRO A 154 13.10 -10.96 17.29
N GLN A 155 13.31 -12.25 16.93
CA GLN A 155 14.62 -12.90 16.91
C GLN A 155 15.22 -13.05 15.50
N THR A 156 14.49 -12.65 14.45
CA THR A 156 14.98 -12.76 13.07
C THR A 156 15.60 -11.47 12.58
N PRO A 157 16.60 -11.54 11.69
CA PRO A 157 17.17 -10.36 11.07
C PRO A 157 16.11 -9.57 10.31
N VAL A 158 16.22 -8.25 10.37
CA VAL A 158 15.57 -7.31 9.45
C VAL A 158 16.49 -7.02 8.27
N LYS A 159 15.94 -6.50 7.17
CA LYS A 159 16.76 -6.07 6.03
C LYS A 159 17.72 -4.95 6.42
N ASP A 160 18.85 -4.94 5.79
CA ASP A 160 19.91 -3.94 6.05
C ASP A 160 19.42 -2.53 5.71
N ALA A 161 19.64 -1.58 6.65
CA ALA A 161 19.16 -0.22 6.53
C ALA A 161 19.90 0.57 5.42
N GLU A 162 21.20 0.31 5.21
CA GLU A 162 21.95 0.97 4.13
C GLU A 162 21.47 0.50 2.77
N MET A 163 21.27 -0.80 2.61
CA MET A 163 20.69 -1.40 1.38
C MET A 163 19.29 -0.83 1.11
N LEU A 164 18.42 -0.74 2.12
CA LEU A 164 17.08 -0.18 1.94
C LEU A 164 17.12 1.27 1.47
N VAL A 165 18.01 2.11 2.02
CA VAL A 165 18.11 3.50 1.61
C VAL A 165 18.81 3.66 0.27
N LYS A 166 20.01 3.05 0.10
CA LYS A 166 20.87 3.29 -1.07
C LYS A 166 20.40 2.59 -2.33
N ASP A 167 19.81 1.38 -2.20
CA ASP A 167 19.42 0.57 -3.36
C ASP A 167 17.91 0.67 -3.67
N ASN A 168 17.11 1.17 -2.72
CA ASN A 168 15.66 1.27 -2.89
C ASN A 168 15.15 2.71 -2.74
N ILE A 169 15.13 3.28 -1.52
CA ILE A 169 14.43 4.54 -1.27
C ILE A 169 14.94 5.66 -2.18
N VAL A 170 16.24 5.94 -2.15
CA VAL A 170 16.83 7.05 -2.92
C VAL A 170 16.76 6.84 -4.44
N PRO A 171 17.19 5.69 -5.00
CA PRO A 171 17.11 5.50 -6.45
C PRO A 171 15.68 5.45 -6.97
N MET A 172 14.74 4.88 -6.21
CA MET A 172 13.33 4.82 -6.61
C MET A 172 12.70 6.21 -6.60
N GLY A 173 12.99 7.05 -5.58
CA GLY A 173 12.52 8.42 -5.56
C GLY A 173 12.96 9.22 -6.79
N LYS A 174 14.18 9.03 -7.24
CA LYS A 174 14.70 9.64 -8.49
C LYS A 174 14.00 9.12 -9.76
N ALA A 175 13.42 7.95 -9.70
CA ALA A 175 12.69 7.30 -10.79
C ALA A 175 11.17 7.49 -10.69
N TYR A 176 10.69 8.54 -10.03
CA TYR A 176 9.26 8.82 -9.81
C TYR A 176 8.50 7.68 -9.12
N CYS A 177 9.20 6.90 -8.29
CA CYS A 177 8.66 5.74 -7.61
C CYS A 177 8.75 5.90 -6.09
N ASN A 178 7.62 6.00 -5.42
CA ASN A 178 7.56 5.93 -3.97
C ASN A 178 7.84 4.50 -3.49
N PHE A 179 8.52 4.39 -2.35
CA PHE A 179 8.87 3.11 -1.76
C PHE A 179 8.13 2.88 -0.44
N ILE A 180 7.33 1.82 -0.38
CA ILE A 180 6.65 1.38 0.83
C ILE A 180 7.44 0.24 1.46
N LEU A 181 7.86 0.45 2.70
CA LEU A 181 8.44 -0.58 3.55
C LEU A 181 7.38 -1.10 4.52
N ASN A 182 6.95 -2.34 4.32
CA ASN A 182 6.01 -2.95 5.24
C ASN A 182 6.71 -3.36 6.54
N VAL A 183 6.19 -2.88 7.65
CA VAL A 183 6.59 -3.26 9.01
C VAL A 183 5.37 -3.80 9.73
N ALA A 184 5.33 -5.11 9.92
CA ALA A 184 4.16 -5.76 10.49
C ALA A 184 4.11 -5.54 12.01
N PRO A 185 2.98 -5.02 12.56
CA PRO A 185 2.79 -4.92 14.01
C PRO A 185 2.67 -6.31 14.64
N ASN A 186 3.15 -6.45 15.86
CA ASN A 186 2.98 -7.66 16.66
C ASN A 186 1.55 -7.78 17.22
N ARG A 187 1.30 -8.80 18.05
CA ARG A 187 -0.04 -9.07 18.62
C ARG A 187 -0.54 -8.00 19.57
N ASP A 188 0.35 -7.18 20.11
CA ASP A 188 0.03 -6.07 21.00
C ASP A 188 -0.19 -4.75 20.22
N GLY A 189 -0.10 -4.79 18.88
CA GLY A 189 -0.21 -3.63 18.02
C GLY A 189 1.05 -2.75 17.99
N LEU A 190 2.18 -3.26 18.46
CA LEU A 190 3.46 -2.56 18.54
C LEU A 190 4.43 -3.08 17.48
N MET A 191 5.42 -2.27 17.14
CA MET A 191 6.58 -2.73 16.37
C MET A 191 7.58 -3.43 17.29
N ASP A 192 8.17 -4.53 16.82
CA ASP A 192 9.24 -5.21 17.53
C ASP A 192 10.51 -4.35 17.58
N ASP A 193 11.33 -4.49 18.64
CA ASP A 193 12.52 -3.67 18.88
C ASP A 193 13.55 -3.71 17.74
N ASN A 194 13.71 -4.86 17.09
CA ASN A 194 14.63 -5.01 15.96
C ASN A 194 14.16 -4.20 14.74
N ALA A 195 12.86 -4.20 14.47
CA ALA A 195 12.27 -3.40 13.40
C ALA A 195 12.35 -1.89 13.72
N LEU A 196 12.06 -1.49 14.95
CA LEU A 196 12.16 -0.10 15.40
C LEU A 196 13.58 0.45 15.31
N LYS A 197 14.59 -0.36 15.69
CA LYS A 197 16.02 0.00 15.53
C LYS A 197 16.38 0.19 14.05
N ALA A 198 15.91 -0.70 13.18
CA ALA A 198 16.16 -0.59 11.74
C ALA A 198 15.51 0.66 11.15
N LEU A 199 14.27 0.97 11.48
CA LEU A 199 13.58 2.19 11.03
C LEU A 199 14.33 3.46 11.49
N THR A 200 14.78 3.49 12.75
CA THR A 200 15.60 4.60 13.27
C THR A 200 16.92 4.77 12.48
N GLN A 201 17.55 3.66 12.11
CA GLN A 201 18.77 3.69 11.32
C GLN A 201 18.50 4.14 9.87
N ILE A 202 17.44 3.66 9.25
CA ILE A 202 16.99 4.10 7.91
C ILE A 202 16.82 5.63 7.90
N GLY A 203 16.10 6.19 8.86
CA GLY A 203 15.90 7.64 8.95
C GLY A 203 17.21 8.41 9.07
N LYS A 204 18.16 7.93 9.90
CA LYS A 204 19.50 8.56 10.05
C LYS A 204 20.35 8.51 8.77
N ILE A 205 20.23 7.43 8.00
CA ILE A 205 20.98 7.29 6.73
C ILE A 205 20.33 8.17 5.67
N TRP A 206 19.01 8.14 5.56
CA TRP A 206 18.27 8.94 4.58
C TRP A 206 18.49 10.43 4.76
N ALA A 207 18.39 10.95 5.98
CA ALA A 207 18.65 12.36 6.29
C ALA A 207 20.05 12.86 5.89
N LYS A 208 21.02 11.93 5.75
CA LYS A 208 22.39 12.26 5.29
C LYS A 208 22.55 12.23 3.78
N THR A 209 21.71 11.44 3.10
CA THR A 209 21.76 11.26 1.63
C THR A 209 20.93 12.30 0.89
N GLU A 210 19.92 12.85 1.54
CA GLU A 210 19.03 13.89 1.02
C GLU A 210 18.98 15.08 2.01
N PRO A 211 19.99 15.98 2.01
CA PRO A 211 20.08 17.05 3.01
C PRO A 211 18.91 18.06 3.00
N GLY A 212 18.01 17.99 2.02
CA GLY A 212 16.80 18.83 1.94
C GLY A 212 15.51 18.14 2.38
N ALA A 213 15.50 16.83 2.51
CA ALA A 213 14.26 16.08 2.84
C ALA A 213 13.86 16.15 4.32
N ALA A 214 14.73 16.65 5.19
CA ALA A 214 14.49 16.76 6.63
C ALA A 214 14.05 18.16 7.10
N GLY A 215 13.81 19.11 6.19
CA GLY A 215 13.67 20.52 6.55
C GLY A 215 12.51 21.31 5.98
N GLU A 216 11.62 20.71 5.19
CA GLU A 216 10.39 21.39 4.70
C GLU A 216 9.17 20.49 4.95
N ALA A 217 8.74 20.41 6.19
CA ALA A 217 7.44 19.91 6.58
C ALA A 217 6.71 21.01 7.36
#